data_4fba1456b288b5977e53f4a97ba87a8d
#
_entry.id   4fba1456b288b5977e53f4a97ba87a8d
#
_cell.length_a   1.000
_cell.length_b   1.000
_cell.length_c   1.000
_cell.angle_alpha   90.00
_cell.angle_beta   90.00
_cell.angle_gamma   90.00
#
_symmetry.space_group_name_H-M   'P 1'
#
loop_
_entity.id
_entity.type
_entity.pdbx_description
1 polymer ?
#
loop_
_entity_poly.entity_id
_entity_poly.type
_entity_poly.pdbx_seq_one_letter_code
_entity_poly.pdbx_strand_id
1 'polypeptide(L)'
;MINLVKELRPGATIGIIGGGQLGKMLTMSAKKMGFQVGVLDPAENCPTAQIADWHIIADYDDVLALEEMARRSDVVTYEFENVNVDALSTITGLVPVPQGTDLLAITQDRLMEKSFLEANNIVIAPYATIISPTDIQDAIESIGYPCVLKTTRGGYDGKGQYVLKDRSDLAPAMNLLREGTCELEAWIPFEKELSIMVAGNGQEYMTFPIVENRKKKNGSTNDPIG
;
A
#
# COMPACT_ATOMS: atom_id res chain seq x y z
N MET A 1 21.17 -14.52 2.17
CA MET A 1 21.08 -15.59 1.14
C MET A 1 19.72 -15.44 0.51
N ILE A 2 19.65 -15.09 -0.76
CA ILE A 2 18.38 -15.03 -1.50
C ILE A 2 17.90 -16.48 -1.61
N ASN A 3 16.87 -16.85 -0.86
CA ASN A 3 16.17 -18.10 -1.08
C ASN A 3 15.57 -18.02 -2.49
N LEU A 4 16.20 -18.68 -3.45
CA LEU A 4 15.60 -18.91 -4.76
C LEU A 4 14.26 -19.59 -4.51
N VAL A 5 13.18 -18.84 -4.70
CA VAL A 5 11.82 -19.40 -4.58
C VAL A 5 11.75 -20.55 -5.57
N LYS A 6 11.54 -21.75 -5.06
CA LYS A 6 11.36 -22.94 -5.89
C LYS A 6 10.21 -22.66 -6.87
N GLU A 7 10.46 -22.92 -8.15
CA GLU A 7 9.42 -22.78 -9.17
C GLU A 7 8.16 -23.55 -8.74
N LEU A 8 7.04 -22.84 -8.66
CA LEU A 8 5.75 -23.45 -8.33
C LEU A 8 5.19 -24.19 -9.54
N ARG A 9 4.64 -25.36 -9.30
CA ARG A 9 3.98 -26.17 -10.33
C ARG A 9 2.47 -26.20 -10.11
N PRO A 10 1.69 -26.44 -11.16
CA PRO A 10 0.27 -26.67 -11.03
C PRO A 10 -0.03 -27.71 -9.93
N GLY A 11 -1.04 -27.45 -9.12
CA GLY A 11 -1.35 -28.22 -7.90
C GLY A 11 -0.78 -27.63 -6.61
N ALA A 12 0.22 -26.74 -6.67
CA ALA A 12 0.69 -26.03 -5.49
C ALA A 12 -0.35 -25.01 -5.00
N THR A 13 -0.25 -24.65 -3.71
CA THR A 13 -1.20 -23.74 -3.04
C THR A 13 -0.58 -22.36 -2.86
N ILE A 14 -1.29 -21.34 -3.31
CA ILE A 14 -0.97 -19.92 -3.10
C ILE A 14 -1.88 -19.38 -1.99
N GLY A 15 -1.28 -18.91 -0.88
CA GLY A 15 -1.98 -18.17 0.16
C GLY A 15 -2.02 -16.68 -0.20
N ILE A 16 -3.20 -16.05 -0.12
CA ILE A 16 -3.38 -14.62 -0.38
C ILE A 16 -3.88 -13.95 0.90
N ILE A 17 -3.12 -12.96 1.40
CA ILE A 17 -3.54 -12.09 2.48
C ILE A 17 -4.26 -10.90 1.86
N GLY A 18 -5.53 -10.72 2.22
CA GLY A 18 -6.43 -9.77 1.59
C GLY A 18 -7.39 -10.44 0.61
N GLY A 19 -8.67 -10.32 0.90
CA GLY A 19 -9.74 -10.98 0.15
C GLY A 19 -10.55 -10.05 -0.75
N GLY A 20 -10.03 -8.84 -1.06
CA GLY A 20 -10.68 -7.84 -1.88
C GLY A 20 -10.77 -8.21 -3.36
N GLN A 21 -11.07 -7.20 -4.17
CA GLN A 21 -11.22 -7.41 -5.63
C GLN A 21 -9.91 -7.83 -6.30
N LEU A 22 -8.76 -7.33 -5.84
CA LEU A 22 -7.45 -7.70 -6.40
C LEU A 22 -7.11 -9.15 -6.04
N GLY A 23 -7.34 -9.57 -4.79
CA GLY A 23 -7.21 -10.97 -4.38
C GLY A 23 -8.08 -11.91 -5.21
N LYS A 24 -9.32 -11.49 -5.52
CA LYS A 24 -10.19 -12.25 -6.43
C LYS A 24 -9.61 -12.37 -7.84
N MET A 25 -9.08 -11.29 -8.40
CA MET A 25 -8.47 -11.32 -9.74
C MET A 25 -7.21 -12.19 -9.76
N LEU A 26 -6.36 -12.11 -8.73
CA LEU A 26 -5.21 -12.99 -8.56
C LEU A 26 -5.65 -14.46 -8.49
N THR A 27 -6.66 -14.75 -7.68
CA THR A 27 -7.23 -16.11 -7.54
C THR A 27 -7.75 -16.65 -8.88
N MET A 28 -8.48 -15.84 -9.64
CA MET A 28 -8.95 -16.25 -10.97
C MET A 28 -7.79 -16.62 -11.89
N SER A 29 -6.72 -15.85 -11.88
CA SER A 29 -5.52 -16.10 -12.68
C SER A 29 -4.78 -17.35 -12.22
N ALA A 30 -4.58 -17.51 -10.92
CA ALA A 30 -3.94 -18.68 -10.33
C ALA A 30 -4.69 -19.98 -10.64
N LYS A 31 -6.02 -19.97 -10.48
CA LYS A 31 -6.84 -21.16 -10.78
C LYS A 31 -6.82 -21.52 -12.26
N LYS A 32 -6.77 -20.56 -13.18
CA LYS A 32 -6.58 -20.85 -14.63
C LYS A 32 -5.25 -21.53 -14.93
N MET A 33 -4.23 -21.29 -14.11
CA MET A 33 -2.92 -21.95 -14.22
C MET A 33 -2.82 -23.26 -13.43
N GLY A 34 -3.92 -23.70 -12.80
CA GLY A 34 -3.98 -24.97 -12.08
C GLY A 34 -3.47 -24.92 -10.64
N PHE A 35 -3.33 -23.74 -10.02
CA PHE A 35 -3.00 -23.60 -8.60
C PHE A 35 -4.23 -23.70 -7.71
N GLN A 36 -4.02 -24.18 -6.48
CA GLN A 36 -4.96 -24.00 -5.38
C GLN A 36 -4.74 -22.64 -4.73
N VAL A 37 -5.81 -22.05 -4.19
CA VAL A 37 -5.74 -20.74 -3.55
C VAL A 37 -6.45 -20.75 -2.20
N GLY A 38 -5.75 -20.32 -1.17
CA GLY A 38 -6.32 -19.96 0.11
C GLY A 38 -6.32 -18.45 0.32
N VAL A 39 -7.26 -17.96 1.11
CA VAL A 39 -7.33 -16.53 1.47
C VAL A 39 -7.41 -16.35 2.98
N LEU A 40 -6.80 -15.28 3.49
CA LEU A 40 -7.00 -14.76 4.84
C LEU A 40 -7.60 -13.37 4.74
N ASP A 41 -8.78 -13.18 5.33
CA ASP A 41 -9.50 -11.91 5.32
C ASP A 41 -10.52 -11.90 6.46
N PRO A 42 -10.70 -10.81 7.22
CA PRO A 42 -11.67 -10.74 8.31
C PRO A 42 -13.12 -10.78 7.85
N ALA A 43 -13.41 -10.41 6.60
CA ALA A 43 -14.77 -10.41 6.08
C ALA A 43 -15.17 -11.81 5.59
N GLU A 44 -16.14 -12.44 6.24
CA GLU A 44 -16.63 -13.79 5.94
C GLU A 44 -16.97 -13.98 4.44
N ASN A 45 -17.57 -12.98 3.82
CA ASN A 45 -18.01 -13.02 2.42
C ASN A 45 -17.14 -12.13 1.52
N CYS A 46 -15.82 -12.06 1.77
CA CYS A 46 -14.93 -11.28 0.93
C CYS A 46 -14.96 -11.78 -0.54
N PRO A 47 -14.70 -10.90 -1.52
CA PRO A 47 -14.76 -11.27 -2.95
C PRO A 47 -13.93 -12.49 -3.30
N THR A 48 -12.76 -12.67 -2.70
CA THR A 48 -11.84 -13.78 -2.94
C THR A 48 -12.36 -15.11 -2.37
N ALA A 49 -12.99 -15.10 -1.19
CA ALA A 49 -13.54 -16.28 -0.54
C ALA A 49 -14.58 -16.99 -1.42
N GLN A 50 -15.27 -16.26 -2.30
CA GLN A 50 -16.26 -16.84 -3.21
C GLN A 50 -15.68 -17.84 -4.22
N ILE A 51 -14.37 -17.81 -4.46
CA ILE A 51 -13.70 -18.62 -5.48
C ILE A 51 -12.42 -19.29 -4.99
N ALA A 52 -11.97 -18.98 -3.78
CA ALA A 52 -10.85 -19.66 -3.13
C ALA A 52 -11.21 -21.10 -2.74
N ASP A 53 -10.19 -21.95 -2.58
CA ASP A 53 -10.38 -23.34 -2.15
C ASP A 53 -10.59 -23.43 -0.63
N TRP A 54 -10.08 -22.44 0.13
CA TRP A 54 -10.31 -22.30 1.57
C TRP A 54 -10.12 -20.86 2.01
N HIS A 55 -10.73 -20.53 3.17
CA HIS A 55 -10.71 -19.20 3.76
C HIS A 55 -10.40 -19.28 5.26
N ILE A 56 -9.47 -18.46 5.73
CA ILE A 56 -9.21 -18.20 7.13
C ILE A 56 -9.82 -16.84 7.47
N ILE A 57 -10.84 -16.84 8.33
CA ILE A 57 -11.50 -15.61 8.78
C ILE A 57 -10.77 -15.13 10.02
N ALA A 58 -9.90 -14.12 9.85
CA ALA A 58 -9.10 -13.54 10.92
C ALA A 58 -8.61 -12.14 10.52
N ASP A 59 -8.23 -11.36 11.51
CA ASP A 59 -7.59 -10.07 11.28
C ASP A 59 -6.18 -10.25 10.72
N TYR A 60 -5.67 -9.23 10.01
CA TYR A 60 -4.38 -9.32 9.32
C TYR A 60 -3.16 -9.28 10.24
N ASP A 61 -3.36 -9.06 11.53
CA ASP A 61 -2.34 -9.10 12.60
C ASP A 61 -2.45 -10.36 13.48
N ASP A 62 -3.39 -11.27 13.18
CA ASP A 62 -3.50 -12.56 13.88
C ASP A 62 -2.37 -13.50 13.45
N VAL A 63 -1.33 -13.56 14.29
CA VAL A 63 -0.14 -14.38 14.03
C VAL A 63 -0.48 -15.86 13.90
N LEU A 64 -1.43 -16.39 14.68
CA LEU A 64 -1.79 -17.81 14.61
C LEU A 64 -2.49 -18.15 13.29
N ALA A 65 -3.34 -17.25 12.81
CA ALA A 65 -4.00 -17.39 11.51
C ALA A 65 -2.99 -17.30 10.35
N LEU A 66 -2.02 -16.39 10.44
CA LEU A 66 -0.92 -16.29 9.48
C LEU A 66 -0.05 -17.55 9.45
N GLU A 67 0.28 -18.11 10.63
CA GLU A 67 1.00 -19.38 10.70
C GLU A 67 0.20 -20.57 10.13
N GLU A 68 -1.12 -20.60 10.37
CA GLU A 68 -1.99 -21.61 9.73
C GLU A 68 -1.97 -21.47 8.20
N MET A 69 -2.07 -20.23 7.69
CA MET A 69 -1.94 -19.98 6.26
C MET A 69 -0.59 -20.44 5.72
N ALA A 70 0.49 -20.13 6.42
CA ALA A 70 1.85 -20.55 6.03
C ALA A 70 1.98 -22.09 5.95
N ARG A 71 1.41 -22.81 6.91
CA ARG A 71 1.42 -24.29 6.92
C ARG A 71 0.62 -24.93 5.78
N ARG A 72 -0.38 -24.21 5.25
CA ARG A 72 -1.30 -24.70 4.21
C ARG A 72 -0.91 -24.23 2.81
N SER A 73 0.11 -23.40 2.68
CA SER A 73 0.53 -22.80 1.41
C SER A 73 1.95 -23.15 1.03
N ASP A 74 2.23 -23.27 -0.26
CA ASP A 74 3.58 -23.39 -0.82
C ASP A 74 4.24 -22.02 -1.02
N VAL A 75 3.43 -20.97 -1.11
CA VAL A 75 3.84 -19.55 -1.18
C VAL A 75 2.73 -18.66 -0.61
N VAL A 76 3.10 -17.55 0.02
CA VAL A 76 2.15 -16.54 0.48
C VAL A 76 2.44 -15.21 -0.21
N THR A 77 1.39 -14.52 -0.60
CA THR A 77 1.42 -13.15 -1.14
C THR A 77 0.38 -12.29 -0.45
N TYR A 78 0.49 -10.98 -0.57
CA TYR A 78 -0.50 -10.02 -0.08
C TYR A 78 -0.94 -9.11 -1.23
N GLU A 79 -2.16 -8.58 -1.16
CA GLU A 79 -2.75 -7.82 -2.27
C GLU A 79 -2.87 -6.31 -2.01
N PHE A 80 -2.55 -5.85 -0.78
CA PHE A 80 -2.69 -4.45 -0.38
C PHE A 80 -1.64 -4.04 0.67
N GLU A 81 -1.45 -2.73 0.84
CA GLU A 81 -0.38 -2.16 1.65
C GLU A 81 -0.62 -2.18 3.17
N ASN A 82 -1.86 -2.36 3.63
CA ASN A 82 -2.19 -2.26 5.06
C ASN A 82 -2.05 -3.60 5.84
N VAL A 83 -1.29 -4.56 5.31
CA VAL A 83 -0.93 -5.78 6.03
C VAL A 83 0.03 -5.45 7.16
N ASN A 84 -0.16 -6.02 8.34
CA ASN A 84 0.74 -5.80 9.47
C ASN A 84 2.12 -6.43 9.19
N VAL A 85 3.14 -5.58 9.07
CA VAL A 85 4.52 -5.98 8.72
C VAL A 85 5.12 -6.91 9.78
N ASP A 86 4.91 -6.61 11.06
CA ASP A 86 5.48 -7.40 12.16
C ASP A 86 4.86 -8.80 12.18
N ALA A 87 3.54 -8.88 12.05
CA ALA A 87 2.83 -10.14 11.97
C ALA A 87 3.24 -10.95 10.72
N LEU A 88 3.30 -10.31 9.55
CA LEU A 88 3.76 -10.96 8.32
C LEU A 88 5.19 -11.48 8.43
N SER A 89 6.06 -10.76 9.11
CA SER A 89 7.46 -11.17 9.31
C SER A 89 7.59 -12.49 10.06
N THR A 90 6.62 -12.86 10.90
CA THR A 90 6.66 -14.13 11.66
C THR A 90 6.61 -15.36 10.75
N ILE A 91 6.00 -15.24 9.58
CA ILE A 91 5.84 -16.38 8.65
C ILE A 91 6.88 -16.43 7.53
N THR A 92 7.73 -15.43 7.37
CA THR A 92 8.75 -15.40 6.29
C THR A 92 9.79 -16.52 6.40
N GLY A 93 9.98 -17.06 7.59
CA GLY A 93 10.82 -18.24 7.83
C GLY A 93 10.10 -19.58 7.65
N LEU A 94 8.78 -19.58 7.54
CA LEU A 94 7.93 -20.78 7.44
C LEU A 94 7.53 -21.08 6.00
N VAL A 95 7.25 -20.05 5.22
CA VAL A 95 6.79 -20.13 3.83
C VAL A 95 7.43 -19.01 3.02
N PRO A 96 7.74 -19.21 1.73
CA PRO A 96 8.19 -18.12 0.87
C PRO A 96 7.14 -17.01 0.77
N VAL A 97 7.58 -15.75 1.01
CA VAL A 97 6.83 -14.53 0.77
C VAL A 97 7.64 -13.68 -0.23
N PRO A 98 7.49 -13.89 -1.55
CA PRO A 98 8.40 -13.34 -2.55
C PRO A 98 8.47 -11.80 -2.58
N GLN A 99 7.39 -11.13 -2.23
CA GLN A 99 7.35 -9.67 -2.14
C GLN A 99 8.19 -9.14 -0.96
N GLY A 100 8.42 -10.01 0.06
CA GLY A 100 9.11 -9.62 1.28
C GLY A 100 8.29 -8.64 2.14
N THR A 101 8.93 -8.09 3.15
CA THR A 101 8.34 -7.14 4.09
C THR A 101 8.98 -5.75 4.01
N ASP A 102 10.18 -5.63 3.43
CA ASP A 102 10.95 -4.39 3.43
C ASP A 102 10.26 -3.29 2.63
N LEU A 103 9.80 -3.60 1.42
CA LEU A 103 9.07 -2.65 0.58
C LEU A 103 7.76 -2.24 1.26
N LEU A 104 7.04 -3.20 1.83
CA LEU A 104 5.79 -2.94 2.55
C LEU A 104 6.01 -1.99 3.73
N ALA A 105 7.05 -2.21 4.53
CA ALA A 105 7.40 -1.35 5.65
C ALA A 105 7.69 0.11 5.20
N ILE A 106 8.38 0.26 4.06
CA ILE A 106 8.70 1.57 3.48
C ILE A 106 7.42 2.26 3.00
N THR A 107 6.59 1.58 2.20
CA THR A 107 5.43 2.20 1.54
C THR A 107 4.25 2.45 2.46
N GLN A 108 4.21 1.82 3.63
CA GLN A 108 3.17 2.09 4.65
C GLN A 108 3.34 3.44 5.36
N ASP A 109 4.51 4.06 5.27
CA ASP A 109 4.79 5.32 5.93
C ASP A 109 5.36 6.32 4.92
N ARG A 110 4.63 7.42 4.67
CA ARG A 110 4.99 8.42 3.66
C ARG A 110 6.37 9.04 3.89
N LEU A 111 6.78 9.21 5.15
CA LEU A 111 8.10 9.78 5.44
C LEU A 111 9.21 8.77 5.16
N MET A 112 8.98 7.48 5.45
CA MET A 112 9.92 6.42 5.09
C MET A 112 10.01 6.26 3.56
N GLU A 113 8.89 6.29 2.86
CA GLU A 113 8.84 6.25 1.40
C GLU A 113 9.62 7.41 0.78
N LYS A 114 9.38 8.65 1.23
CA LYS A 114 10.09 9.83 0.72
C LYS A 114 11.58 9.78 1.02
N SER A 115 11.95 9.38 2.23
CA SER A 115 13.37 9.20 2.60
C SER A 115 14.05 8.16 1.72
N PHE A 116 13.36 7.05 1.41
CA PHE A 116 13.86 6.02 0.51
C PHE A 116 14.03 6.56 -0.92
N LEU A 117 13.06 7.30 -1.43
CA LEU A 117 13.13 7.89 -2.78
C LEU A 117 14.27 8.91 -2.88
N GLU A 118 14.44 9.78 -1.89
CA GLU A 118 15.56 10.74 -1.82
C GLU A 118 16.92 10.05 -1.77
N ALA A 119 17.06 9.02 -0.93
CA ALA A 119 18.29 8.24 -0.83
C ALA A 119 18.68 7.57 -2.17
N ASN A 120 17.71 7.33 -3.04
CA ASN A 120 17.91 6.78 -4.38
C ASN A 120 17.91 7.85 -5.49
N ASN A 121 18.03 9.15 -5.14
CA ASN A 121 18.06 10.28 -6.06
C ASN A 121 16.83 10.38 -6.98
N ILE A 122 15.68 9.93 -6.52
CA ILE A 122 14.41 10.10 -7.23
C ILE A 122 13.82 11.46 -6.84
N VAL A 123 13.45 12.24 -7.85
CA VAL A 123 12.86 13.57 -7.64
C VAL A 123 11.45 13.41 -7.07
N ILE A 124 11.21 14.05 -5.94
CA ILE A 124 9.91 14.09 -5.26
C ILE A 124 9.49 15.52 -4.99
N ALA A 125 8.23 15.73 -4.65
CA ALA A 125 7.75 17.04 -4.21
C ALA A 125 8.45 17.47 -2.90
N PRO A 126 8.79 18.76 -2.72
CA PRO A 126 9.28 19.27 -1.43
C PRO A 126 8.29 18.97 -0.31
N TYR A 127 8.79 18.50 0.81
CA TYR A 127 7.96 18.13 1.96
C TYR A 127 8.62 18.46 3.29
N ALA A 128 7.83 18.47 4.34
CA ALA A 128 8.30 18.63 5.72
C ALA A 128 7.51 17.73 6.66
N THR A 129 8.18 17.20 7.69
CA THR A 129 7.54 16.44 8.75
C THR A 129 6.82 17.36 9.72
N ILE A 130 5.58 17.08 10.05
CA ILE A 130 4.73 17.85 10.94
C ILE A 130 4.33 16.99 12.15
N ILE A 131 4.87 17.32 13.31
CA ILE A 131 4.58 16.65 14.58
C ILE A 131 3.69 17.55 15.45
N SER A 132 3.86 18.87 15.32
CA SER A 132 3.16 19.86 16.12
C SER A 132 2.59 20.99 15.26
N PRO A 133 1.64 21.79 15.81
CA PRO A 133 1.11 22.96 15.12
C PRO A 133 2.14 24.02 14.75
N THR A 134 3.22 24.12 15.48
CA THR A 134 4.31 25.06 15.18
C THR A 134 5.08 24.67 13.93
N ASP A 135 5.29 23.37 13.70
CA ASP A 135 6.02 22.87 12.54
C ASP A 135 5.34 23.24 11.22
N ILE A 136 3.98 23.34 11.22
CA ILE A 136 3.22 23.72 10.02
C ILE A 136 3.61 25.12 9.56
N GLN A 137 3.80 26.09 10.47
CA GLN A 137 4.13 27.47 10.12
C GLN A 137 5.50 27.55 9.45
N ASP A 138 6.50 26.90 10.06
CA ASP A 138 7.87 26.87 9.53
C ASP A 138 7.90 26.13 8.16
N ALA A 139 7.15 25.04 8.03
CA ALA A 139 7.04 24.31 6.78
C ALA A 139 6.39 25.14 5.66
N ILE A 140 5.32 25.89 5.97
CA ILE A 140 4.67 26.76 4.98
C ILE A 140 5.60 27.90 4.54
N GLU A 141 6.44 28.44 5.43
CA GLU A 141 7.41 29.48 5.05
C GLU A 141 8.40 28.96 4.00
N SER A 142 8.74 27.68 4.03
CA SER A 142 9.66 27.06 3.08
C SER A 142 9.00 26.51 1.83
N ILE A 143 7.82 25.88 1.96
CA ILE A 143 7.11 25.18 0.88
C ILE A 143 6.18 26.14 0.12
N GLY A 144 5.50 27.04 0.84
CA GLY A 144 4.50 27.96 0.27
C GLY A 144 3.11 27.34 0.10
N TYR A 145 2.19 28.17 -0.40
CA TYR A 145 0.84 27.76 -0.79
C TYR A 145 0.73 27.69 -2.32
N PRO A 146 -0.13 26.81 -2.86
CA PRO A 146 -0.88 25.77 -2.16
C PRO A 146 0.01 24.59 -1.75
N CYS A 147 -0.38 23.90 -0.67
CA CYS A 147 0.29 22.70 -0.18
C CYS A 147 -0.74 21.70 0.36
N VAL A 148 -0.31 20.49 0.69
CA VAL A 148 -1.19 19.41 1.17
C VAL A 148 -0.64 18.86 2.47
N LEU A 149 -1.45 18.86 3.52
CA LEU A 149 -1.17 18.15 4.77
C LEU A 149 -1.73 16.74 4.67
N LYS A 150 -0.92 15.74 4.96
CA LYS A 150 -1.30 14.31 4.87
C LYS A 150 -0.88 13.59 6.15
N THR A 151 -1.68 12.63 6.61
CA THR A 151 -1.23 11.69 7.64
C THR A 151 -0.12 10.81 7.06
N THR A 152 0.88 10.45 7.87
CA THR A 152 1.98 9.60 7.40
C THR A 152 1.56 8.17 7.13
N ARG A 153 0.49 7.71 7.79
CA ARG A 153 -0.05 6.35 7.67
C ARG A 153 -1.57 6.36 7.49
N GLY A 154 -2.11 5.31 6.91
CA GLY A 154 -3.55 5.03 6.86
C GLY A 154 -4.37 5.90 5.90
N GLY A 155 -3.76 6.83 5.17
CA GLY A 155 -4.45 7.64 4.16
C GLY A 155 -4.59 6.90 2.82
N TYR A 156 -5.81 6.83 2.29
CA TYR A 156 -6.10 6.26 0.97
C TYR A 156 -7.26 7.01 0.31
N ASP A 157 -7.27 7.06 -1.02
CA ASP A 157 -8.36 7.66 -1.82
C ASP A 157 -8.79 9.07 -1.35
N GLY A 158 -7.82 9.93 -1.01
CA GLY A 158 -8.08 11.28 -0.53
C GLY A 158 -8.46 11.41 0.94
N LYS A 159 -8.55 10.31 1.68
CA LYS A 159 -8.70 10.32 3.14
C LYS A 159 -7.36 10.57 3.82
N GLY A 160 -7.39 11.17 5.00
CA GLY A 160 -6.17 11.50 5.73
C GLY A 160 -5.34 12.61 5.08
N GLN A 161 -5.97 13.49 4.29
CA GLN A 161 -5.30 14.64 3.68
C GLN A 161 -6.18 15.90 3.66
N TYR A 162 -5.54 17.06 3.66
CA TYR A 162 -6.19 18.36 3.59
C TYR A 162 -5.38 19.33 2.71
N VAL A 163 -6.01 19.90 1.70
CA VAL A 163 -5.38 20.88 0.81
C VAL A 163 -5.45 22.27 1.45
N LEU A 164 -4.31 22.89 1.67
CA LEU A 164 -4.19 24.26 2.14
C LEU A 164 -3.95 25.18 0.92
N LYS A 165 -4.96 25.95 0.56
CA LYS A 165 -4.87 26.93 -0.53
C LYS A 165 -4.28 28.24 -0.05
N ASP A 166 -4.61 28.62 1.20
CA ASP A 166 -4.11 29.81 1.88
C ASP A 166 -4.17 29.62 3.40
N ARG A 167 -3.85 30.68 4.13
CA ARG A 167 -3.77 30.66 5.61
C ARG A 167 -5.10 30.33 6.30
N SER A 168 -6.23 30.55 5.66
CA SER A 168 -7.54 30.28 6.28
C SER A 168 -7.82 28.78 6.43
N ASP A 169 -7.13 27.93 5.64
CA ASP A 169 -7.26 26.48 5.66
C ASP A 169 -6.48 25.82 6.81
N LEU A 170 -5.65 26.55 7.53
CA LEU A 170 -4.81 26.00 8.61
C LEU A 170 -5.62 25.39 9.76
N ALA A 171 -6.64 26.11 10.25
CA ALA A 171 -7.39 25.65 11.43
C ALA A 171 -8.11 24.31 11.20
N PRO A 172 -8.83 24.06 10.10
CA PRO A 172 -9.40 22.76 9.81
C PRO A 172 -8.34 21.68 9.54
N ALA A 173 -7.22 22.02 8.85
CA ALA A 173 -6.15 21.06 8.56
C ALA A 173 -5.49 20.51 9.84
N MET A 174 -5.38 21.33 10.88
CA MET A 174 -4.78 20.91 12.17
C MET A 174 -5.52 19.75 12.85
N ASN A 175 -6.75 19.43 12.45
CA ASN A 175 -7.43 18.25 12.99
C ASN A 175 -6.73 16.94 12.60
N LEU A 176 -6.02 16.91 11.47
CA LEU A 176 -5.24 15.73 11.06
C LEU A 176 -4.12 15.39 12.04
N LEU A 177 -3.53 16.39 12.71
CA LEU A 177 -2.50 16.14 13.71
C LEU A 177 -2.99 15.36 14.93
N ARG A 178 -4.29 15.27 15.15
CA ARG A 178 -4.87 14.41 16.20
C ARG A 178 -4.79 12.93 15.85
N GLU A 179 -4.65 12.61 14.58
CA GLU A 179 -4.51 11.24 14.08
C GLU A 179 -3.05 10.74 14.12
N GLY A 180 -2.09 11.65 14.34
CA GLY A 180 -0.68 11.33 14.46
C GLY A 180 0.22 12.29 13.70
N THR A 181 1.44 11.84 13.44
CA THR A 181 2.41 12.57 12.62
C THR A 181 1.87 12.77 11.21
N CYS A 182 2.09 13.97 10.66
CA CYS A 182 1.72 14.33 9.30
C CYS A 182 2.95 14.72 8.48
N GLU A 183 2.76 14.82 7.19
CA GLU A 183 3.67 15.52 6.27
C GLU A 183 2.95 16.70 5.62
N LEU A 184 3.65 17.80 5.43
CA LEU A 184 3.23 18.90 4.56
C LEU A 184 4.01 18.80 3.26
N GLU A 185 3.33 18.70 2.14
CA GLU A 185 3.91 18.53 0.82
C GLU A 185 3.51 19.67 -0.11
N ALA A 186 4.44 20.13 -0.95
CA ALA A 186 4.16 21.12 -1.97
C ALA A 186 3.09 20.61 -2.95
N TRP A 187 2.16 21.47 -3.32
CA TRP A 187 1.22 21.15 -4.39
C TRP A 187 1.93 21.15 -5.75
N ILE A 188 1.92 19.99 -6.41
CA ILE A 188 2.50 19.85 -7.75
C ILE A 188 1.36 19.85 -8.78
N PRO A 189 1.31 20.81 -9.70
CA PRO A 189 0.32 20.87 -10.78
C PRO A 189 0.74 19.87 -11.88
N PHE A 190 0.60 18.57 -11.64
CA PHE A 190 0.94 17.55 -12.62
C PHE A 190 -0.10 17.49 -13.76
N GLU A 191 0.36 17.19 -14.97
CA GLU A 191 -0.51 17.06 -16.14
C GLU A 191 -1.20 15.69 -16.19
N LYS A 192 -0.54 14.64 -15.70
CA LYS A 192 -1.01 13.25 -15.78
C LYS A 192 -0.57 12.46 -14.56
N GLU A 193 -1.44 11.54 -14.16
CA GLU A 193 -1.12 10.48 -13.23
C GLU A 193 -0.85 9.20 -14.02
N LEU A 194 0.31 8.59 -13.80
CA LEU A 194 0.73 7.40 -14.52
C LEU A 194 1.01 6.27 -13.54
N SER A 195 0.65 5.05 -13.94
CA SER A 195 0.99 3.82 -13.22
C SER A 195 1.81 2.90 -14.11
N ILE A 196 2.76 2.21 -13.51
CA ILE A 196 3.50 1.14 -14.15
C ILE A 196 3.59 -0.04 -13.19
N MET A 197 3.28 -1.23 -13.68
CA MET A 197 3.49 -2.46 -12.92
C MET A 197 4.84 -3.04 -13.29
N VAL A 198 5.57 -3.52 -12.28
CA VAL A 198 6.87 -4.17 -12.44
C VAL A 198 6.77 -5.56 -11.84
N ALA A 199 7.20 -6.57 -12.59
CA ALA A 199 7.38 -7.92 -12.10
C ALA A 199 8.87 -8.28 -12.14
N GLY A 200 9.36 -8.99 -11.12
CA GLY A 200 10.75 -9.36 -11.04
C GLY A 200 10.99 -10.53 -10.12
N ASN A 201 12.16 -11.15 -10.25
CA ASN A 201 12.62 -12.28 -9.43
C ASN A 201 13.86 -11.93 -8.58
N GLY A 202 14.18 -10.63 -8.46
CA GLY A 202 15.36 -10.13 -7.78
C GLY A 202 16.63 -10.05 -8.65
N GLN A 203 16.61 -10.62 -9.86
CA GLN A 203 17.71 -10.57 -10.84
C GLN A 203 17.28 -9.91 -12.15
N GLU A 204 16.11 -10.25 -12.62
CA GLU A 204 15.50 -9.72 -13.83
C GLU A 204 14.19 -9.02 -13.51
N TYR A 205 13.90 -7.95 -14.23
CA TYR A 205 12.70 -7.15 -14.07
C TYR A 205 12.03 -6.94 -15.42
N MET A 206 10.70 -7.05 -15.41
CA MET A 206 9.85 -6.79 -16.57
C MET A 206 8.85 -5.71 -16.21
N THR A 207 8.60 -4.77 -17.08
CA THR A 207 7.57 -3.76 -16.94
C THR A 207 6.39 -4.06 -17.84
N PHE A 208 5.19 -3.81 -17.31
CA PHE A 208 3.97 -3.76 -18.11
C PHE A 208 3.89 -2.39 -18.82
N PRO A 209 3.00 -2.25 -19.82
CA PRO A 209 2.75 -0.95 -20.42
C PRO A 209 2.32 0.09 -19.43
N ILE A 210 2.78 1.34 -19.61
CA ILE A 210 2.38 2.48 -18.79
C ILE A 210 0.88 2.74 -18.98
N VAL A 211 0.18 2.98 -17.87
CA VAL A 211 -1.25 3.30 -17.84
C VAL A 211 -1.44 4.73 -17.35
N GLU A 212 -2.25 5.52 -18.06
CA GLU A 212 -2.71 6.84 -17.60
C GLU A 212 -3.96 6.66 -16.74
N ASN A 213 -3.90 7.12 -15.49
CA ASN A 213 -5.04 7.11 -14.56
C ASN A 213 -5.88 8.36 -14.81
N ARG A 214 -7.14 8.18 -15.22
CA ARG A 214 -8.08 9.27 -15.43
C ARG A 214 -9.19 9.22 -14.38
N LYS A 215 -9.18 10.16 -13.45
CA LYS A 215 -10.29 10.33 -12.51
C LYS A 215 -11.50 10.91 -13.26
N LYS A 216 -12.65 10.24 -13.22
CA LYS A 216 -13.91 10.86 -13.66
C LYS A 216 -14.22 12.00 -12.70
N LYS A 217 -14.40 13.21 -13.20
CA LYS A 217 -15.00 14.32 -12.44
C LYS A 217 -16.45 13.91 -12.15
N ASN A 218 -16.70 13.27 -11.02
CA ASN A 218 -18.04 13.23 -10.48
C ASN A 218 -18.35 14.67 -10.08
N GLY A 219 -19.51 15.20 -10.51
CA GLY A 219 -19.87 16.62 -10.44
C GLY A 219 -20.02 17.23 -9.03
N SER A 220 -19.16 16.89 -8.10
CA SER A 220 -18.97 17.48 -6.79
C SER A 220 -17.79 18.45 -6.87
N THR A 221 -18.05 19.70 -6.61
CA THR A 221 -17.12 20.85 -6.69
C THR A 221 -16.06 20.84 -5.59
N ASN A 222 -15.93 19.77 -4.80
CA ASN A 222 -15.07 19.70 -3.61
C ASN A 222 -14.17 18.44 -3.51
N ASP A 223 -13.99 17.68 -4.61
CA ASP A 223 -13.01 16.60 -4.54
C ASP A 223 -11.60 17.18 -4.66
N PRO A 224 -10.76 17.09 -3.62
CA PRO A 224 -9.34 17.36 -3.76
C PRO A 224 -8.76 16.31 -4.71
N ILE A 225 -8.06 16.78 -5.74
CA ILE A 225 -7.27 15.95 -6.63
C ILE A 225 -6.05 15.51 -5.80
N GLY A 226 -6.00 14.27 -5.39
CA GLY A 226 -4.88 13.68 -4.69
C GLY A 226 -4.63 12.29 -5.19
#